data_04c67b4f3706a3a034f03c5427920411
#
_entry.id   04c67b4f3706a3a034f03c5427920411
#
_cell.length_a   1.000
_cell.length_b   1.000
_cell.length_c   1.000
_cell.angle_alpha   90.00
_cell.angle_beta   90.00
_cell.angle_gamma   90.00
#
_symmetry.space_group_name_H-M   'P 1'
#
loop_
_entity.id
_entity.type
_entity.pdbx_description
1 polymer ?
#
loop_
_entity_poly.entity_id
_entity_poly.type
_entity_poly.pdbx_seq_one_letter_code
_entity_poly.pdbx_strand_id
1 'polypeptide(L)'
;MKDFSKFSAIIIGAGDATGAALTKKFASYGYKVCPARRPRSIEKVNKLADEINNSGGWAKGYGVDARDEDEIAKFFKEVEEEVAPIDVVIFNPGANVFFPIVDTT
;
A
#
# COMPACT_ATOMS: atom_id res chain seq x y z
N MET A 1 -8.40 8.85 20.11
CA MET A 1 -7.82 7.67 19.45
C MET A 1 -7.89 7.84 17.95
N LYS A 2 -6.84 7.42 17.25
CA LYS A 2 -6.77 7.62 15.83
C LYS A 2 -7.70 6.66 15.08
N ASP A 3 -8.45 7.19 14.14
CA ASP A 3 -9.30 6.36 13.29
C ASP A 3 -8.50 6.01 12.04
N PHE A 4 -7.92 4.84 12.01
CA PHE A 4 -7.06 4.42 10.90
C PHE A 4 -7.81 4.33 9.58
N SER A 5 -9.13 4.19 9.61
CA SER A 5 -9.91 4.10 8.36
C SER A 5 -9.91 5.41 7.58
N LYS A 6 -9.47 6.49 8.19
CA LYS A 6 -9.36 7.78 7.53
C LYS A 6 -7.99 8.01 6.89
N PHE A 7 -7.13 7.01 6.97
CA PHE A 7 -5.76 7.13 6.47
C PHE A 7 -5.42 5.95 5.57
N SER A 8 -4.41 6.13 4.75
CA SER A 8 -3.95 5.07 3.86
C SER A 8 -2.59 4.54 4.26
N ALA A 9 -2.32 3.31 3.87
CA ALA A 9 -1.02 2.67 4.04
C ALA A 9 -0.60 2.14 2.67
N ILE A 10 0.59 2.52 2.24
CA ILE A 10 1.13 2.11 0.95
C ILE A 10 2.19 1.04 1.20
N ILE A 11 2.07 -0.08 0.48
CA ILE A 11 3.08 -1.14 0.55
C ILE A 11 3.59 -1.37 -0.86
N ILE A 12 4.84 -0.94 -1.11
CA ILE A 12 5.47 -1.13 -2.41
C ILE A 12 6.28 -2.42 -2.37
N GLY A 13 6.09 -3.27 -3.36
CA GLY A 13 6.68 -4.59 -3.37
C GLY A 13 5.79 -5.62 -2.69
N ALA A 14 4.49 -5.48 -2.85
CA ALA A 14 3.51 -6.23 -2.07
C ALA A 14 3.19 -7.62 -2.58
N GLY A 15 3.74 -8.02 -3.68
CA GLY A 15 3.28 -9.25 -4.32
C GLY A 15 3.90 -10.54 -3.80
N ASP A 16 4.95 -10.48 -3.00
CA ASP A 16 5.52 -11.68 -2.42
C ASP A 16 4.89 -11.95 -1.05
N ALA A 17 5.33 -13.04 -0.41
CA ALA A 17 4.73 -13.45 0.85
C ALA A 17 4.86 -12.39 1.94
N THR A 18 6.03 -11.74 2.04
CA THR A 18 6.26 -10.73 3.05
C THR A 18 5.41 -9.50 2.80
N GLY A 19 5.39 -9.03 1.55
CA GLY A 19 4.59 -7.86 1.20
C GLY A 19 3.11 -8.10 1.39
N ALA A 20 2.63 -9.30 1.04
CA ALA A 20 1.23 -9.64 1.23
C ALA A 20 0.87 -9.67 2.72
N ALA A 21 1.74 -10.26 3.54
CA ALA A 21 1.49 -10.32 4.98
C ALA A 21 1.44 -8.93 5.59
N LEU A 22 2.36 -8.03 5.18
CA LEU A 22 2.35 -6.66 5.67
C LEU A 22 1.07 -5.94 5.26
N THR A 23 0.66 -6.12 4.01
CA THR A 23 -0.55 -5.47 3.51
C THR A 23 -1.77 -5.91 4.31
N LYS A 24 -1.89 -7.21 4.56
CA LYS A 24 -3.01 -7.73 5.33
C LYS A 24 -2.97 -7.23 6.76
N LYS A 25 -1.77 -7.11 7.34
CA LYS A 25 -1.65 -6.64 8.70
C LYS A 25 -2.14 -5.20 8.83
N PHE A 26 -1.73 -4.31 7.94
CA PHE A 26 -2.18 -2.94 8.02
C PHE A 26 -3.67 -2.81 7.70
N ALA A 27 -4.19 -3.67 6.83
CA ALA A 27 -5.63 -3.70 6.59
C ALA A 27 -6.38 -4.09 7.87
N SER A 28 -5.80 -4.99 8.65
CA SER A 28 -6.46 -5.43 9.88
C SER A 28 -6.51 -4.33 10.94
N TYR A 29 -5.63 -3.33 10.83
CA TYR A 29 -5.69 -2.18 11.73
C TYR A 29 -6.76 -1.17 11.31
N GLY A 30 -7.32 -1.33 10.12
CA GLY A 30 -8.35 -0.43 9.62
C GLY A 30 -7.91 0.47 8.50
N TYR A 31 -6.63 0.50 8.14
CA TYR A 31 -6.13 1.36 7.07
C TYR A 31 -6.72 1.00 5.72
N LYS A 32 -6.85 2.00 4.86
CA LYS A 32 -7.10 1.78 3.45
C LYS A 32 -5.74 1.44 2.84
N VAL A 33 -5.54 0.17 2.49
CA VAL A 33 -4.23 -0.26 2.03
C VAL A 33 -4.13 -0.22 0.52
N CYS A 34 -2.97 0.24 0.05
CA CYS A 34 -2.70 0.40 -1.37
C CYS A 34 -1.43 -0.37 -1.72
N PRO A 35 -1.58 -1.70 -1.91
CA PRO A 35 -0.42 -2.51 -2.29
C PRO A 35 -0.04 -2.25 -3.73
N ALA A 36 1.26 -2.13 -3.98
CA ALA A 36 1.76 -1.80 -5.31
C ALA A 36 2.89 -2.74 -5.70
N ARG A 37 2.96 -3.01 -6.98
CA ARG A 37 4.01 -3.81 -7.56
C ARG A 37 4.19 -3.36 -9.00
N ARG A 38 5.27 -3.85 -9.66
CA ARG A 38 5.49 -3.47 -11.06
C ARG A 38 4.24 -3.77 -11.88
N PRO A 39 3.98 -2.98 -12.94
CA PRO A 39 2.76 -3.16 -13.72
C PRO A 39 2.55 -4.58 -14.25
N ARG A 40 3.63 -5.26 -14.62
CA ARG A 40 3.49 -6.64 -15.13
C ARG A 40 3.05 -7.62 -14.05
N SER A 41 3.05 -7.22 -12.80
CA SER A 41 2.61 -8.06 -11.69
C SER A 41 1.31 -7.58 -11.11
N ILE A 42 0.56 -6.78 -11.85
CA ILE A 42 -0.67 -6.16 -11.36
C ILE A 42 -1.70 -7.21 -10.93
N GLU A 43 -1.71 -8.36 -11.56
CA GLU A 43 -2.68 -9.39 -11.20
C GLU A 43 -2.48 -9.89 -9.78
N LYS A 44 -1.23 -9.95 -9.33
CA LYS A 44 -0.94 -10.42 -7.97
C LYS A 44 -1.44 -9.45 -6.93
N VAL A 45 -1.24 -8.15 -7.16
CA VAL A 45 -1.73 -7.15 -6.19
C VAL A 45 -3.24 -7.02 -6.26
N ASN A 46 -3.84 -7.19 -7.43
CA ASN A 46 -5.29 -7.16 -7.54
C ASN A 46 -5.92 -8.34 -6.80
N LYS A 47 -5.30 -9.52 -6.90
CA LYS A 47 -5.78 -10.67 -6.15
C LYS A 47 -5.68 -10.44 -4.66
N LEU A 48 -4.58 -9.85 -4.21
CA LEU A 48 -4.40 -9.52 -2.80
C LEU A 48 -5.45 -8.52 -2.33
N ALA A 49 -5.69 -7.49 -3.15
CA ALA A 49 -6.70 -6.50 -2.82
C ALA A 49 -8.09 -7.13 -2.72
N ASP A 50 -8.41 -8.04 -3.64
CA ASP A 50 -9.70 -8.72 -3.60
C ASP A 50 -9.85 -9.54 -2.32
N GLU A 51 -8.79 -10.22 -1.90
CA GLU A 51 -8.82 -11.00 -0.66
C GLU A 51 -9.11 -10.11 0.54
N ILE A 52 -8.48 -8.95 0.58
CA ILE A 52 -8.68 -8.01 1.68
C ILE A 52 -10.09 -7.45 1.67
N ASN A 53 -10.58 -7.06 0.49
CA ASN A 53 -11.93 -6.51 0.37
C ASN A 53 -12.98 -7.56 0.75
N ASN A 54 -12.73 -8.81 0.39
CA ASN A 54 -13.66 -9.89 0.73
C ASN A 54 -13.65 -10.21 2.23
N SER A 55 -12.58 -9.82 2.91
CA SER A 55 -12.47 -10.05 4.36
C SER A 55 -12.97 -8.87 5.18
N GLY A 56 -13.53 -7.86 4.52
CA GLY A 56 -14.07 -6.71 5.23
C GLY A 56 -13.14 -5.51 5.32
N GLY A 57 -11.97 -5.60 4.73
CA GLY A 57 -11.04 -4.46 4.67
C GLY A 57 -11.27 -3.59 3.45
N TRP A 58 -10.37 -2.68 3.21
CA TRP A 58 -10.40 -1.83 2.02
C TRP A 58 -9.03 -1.87 1.37
N ALA A 59 -8.96 -2.26 0.11
CA ALA A 59 -7.69 -2.34 -0.59
C ALA A 59 -7.87 -2.03 -2.07
N LYS A 60 -6.85 -1.41 -2.65
CA LYS A 60 -6.80 -1.17 -4.08
C LYS A 60 -5.38 -1.45 -4.54
N GLY A 61 -5.24 -2.30 -5.56
CA GLY A 61 -3.92 -2.67 -6.09
C GLY A 61 -3.46 -1.67 -7.14
N TYR A 62 -2.16 -1.45 -7.19
CA TYR A 62 -1.57 -0.50 -8.14
C TYR A 62 -0.37 -1.12 -8.84
N GLY A 63 -0.20 -0.75 -10.12
CA GLY A 63 1.00 -1.12 -10.86
C GLY A 63 1.92 0.09 -10.89
N VAL A 64 3.07 -0.02 -10.23
CA VAL A 64 4.02 1.08 -10.11
C VAL A 64 5.43 0.53 -10.23
N ASP A 65 6.24 1.15 -11.06
CA ASP A 65 7.66 0.79 -11.14
C ASP A 65 8.40 1.57 -10.05
N ALA A 66 8.83 0.86 -9.03
CA ALA A 66 9.48 1.48 -7.88
C ALA A 66 10.82 2.12 -8.20
N ARG A 67 11.38 1.84 -9.39
CA ARG A 67 12.63 2.45 -9.81
C ARG A 67 12.43 3.78 -10.52
N ASP A 68 11.18 4.13 -10.83
CA ASP A 68 10.85 5.35 -11.53
C ASP A 68 10.29 6.36 -10.54
N GLU A 69 11.09 7.39 -10.24
CA GLU A 69 10.70 8.39 -9.26
C GLU A 69 9.42 9.13 -9.64
N ASP A 70 9.23 9.35 -10.94
CA ASP A 70 8.03 10.05 -11.38
C ASP A 70 6.78 9.20 -11.16
N GLU A 71 6.88 7.88 -11.40
CA GLU A 71 5.76 6.99 -11.14
C GLU A 71 5.44 6.92 -9.66
N ILE A 72 6.46 6.89 -8.83
CA ILE A 72 6.27 6.87 -7.37
C ILE A 72 5.56 8.15 -6.93
N ALA A 73 6.02 9.30 -7.41
CA ALA A 73 5.42 10.57 -7.04
C ALA A 73 3.95 10.65 -7.47
N LYS A 74 3.66 10.19 -8.68
CA LYS A 74 2.29 10.16 -9.16
C LYS A 74 1.41 9.24 -8.33
N PHE A 75 1.95 8.07 -7.97
CA PHE A 75 1.25 7.10 -7.16
C PHE A 75 0.90 7.68 -5.79
N PHE A 76 1.87 8.32 -5.14
CA PHE A 76 1.64 8.92 -3.84
C PHE A 76 0.57 10.02 -3.94
N LYS A 77 0.66 10.85 -4.96
CA LYS A 77 -0.32 11.91 -5.15
C LYS A 77 -1.72 11.33 -5.37
N GLU A 78 -1.81 10.30 -6.20
CA GLU A 78 -3.09 9.66 -6.48
C GLU A 78 -3.72 9.09 -5.22
N VAL A 79 -2.93 8.39 -4.40
CA VAL A 79 -3.44 7.83 -3.16
C VAL A 79 -3.87 8.93 -2.21
N GLU A 80 -3.06 9.97 -2.07
CA GLU A 80 -3.35 11.06 -1.17
C GLU A 80 -4.67 11.76 -1.54
N GLU A 81 -4.91 11.94 -2.84
CA GLU A 81 -6.08 12.68 -3.31
C GLU A 81 -7.32 11.82 -3.50
N GLU A 82 -7.14 10.57 -3.89
CA GLU A 82 -8.27 9.74 -4.27
C GLU A 82 -8.65 8.67 -3.25
N VAL A 83 -7.76 8.34 -2.36
CA VAL A 83 -8.03 7.32 -1.37
C VAL A 83 -8.12 7.92 0.02
N ALA A 84 -7.02 8.36 0.56
CA ALA A 84 -6.98 8.95 1.89
C ALA A 84 -5.56 9.47 2.15
N PRO A 85 -5.40 10.39 3.13
CA PRO A 85 -4.07 10.87 3.48
C PRO A 85 -3.16 9.70 3.85
N ILE A 86 -1.94 9.75 3.35
CA ILE A 86 -0.97 8.66 3.56
C ILE A 86 -0.39 8.76 4.95
N ASP A 87 -0.49 7.67 5.70
CA ASP A 87 0.03 7.59 7.06
C ASP A 87 1.24 6.67 7.16
N VAL A 88 1.29 5.65 6.31
CA VAL A 88 2.35 4.65 6.35
C VAL A 88 2.82 4.36 4.94
N VAL A 89 4.13 4.30 4.75
CA VAL A 89 4.71 3.81 3.50
C VAL A 89 5.73 2.74 3.85
N ILE A 90 5.56 1.56 3.28
CA ILE A 90 6.51 0.47 3.44
C ILE A 90 7.04 0.11 2.07
N PHE A 91 8.35 0.12 1.95
CA PHE A 91 9.00 -0.20 0.72
C PHE A 91 9.72 -1.53 0.90
N ASN A 92 9.26 -2.55 0.19
CA ASN A 92 9.75 -3.92 0.36
C ASN A 92 10.25 -4.52 -0.95
N PRO A 93 11.27 -3.93 -1.55
CA PRO A 93 11.80 -4.44 -2.82
C PRO A 93 12.86 -5.48 -2.54
N GLY A 94 12.89 -6.20 -1.62
CA GLY A 94 13.91 -7.16 -1.36
C GLY A 94 14.16 -7.25 0.11
N ALA A 95 13.16 -7.23 0.88
CA ALA A 95 13.23 -7.42 2.30
C ALA A 95 13.57 -6.19 3.13
N ASN A 96 13.78 -5.06 2.51
CA ASN A 96 13.96 -3.83 3.29
C ASN A 96 12.62 -3.24 3.62
N VAL A 97 12.46 -2.82 4.85
CA VAL A 97 11.22 -2.22 5.29
C VAL A 97 11.52 -0.86 5.85
N PHE A 98 10.82 0.15 5.38
CA PHE A 98 10.99 1.49 5.88
C PHE A 98 9.87 1.83 6.82
N PHE A 99 10.19 2.66 7.78
CA PHE A 99 9.21 3.03 8.75
C PHE A 99 8.24 4.04 8.22
N PRO A 100 7.11 4.19 8.86
CA PRO A 100 6.12 5.17 8.46
C PRO A 100 6.74 6.52 8.44
N ILE A 101 6.29 7.30 7.55
CA ILE A 101 6.64 8.64 7.48
C ILE A 101 5.70 9.35 8.28
N VAL A 102 5.95 9.45 9.39
CA VAL A 102 5.11 10.17 10.18
C VAL A 102 5.43 11.50 10.12
N ASP A 103 4.84 12.24 9.95
CA ASP A 103 5.14 13.38 9.94
C ASP A 103 5.40 13.99 10.81
N THR A 104 5.86 14.35 10.99
CA THR A 104 6.30 14.81 11.70
C THR A 104 6.39 15.94 11.79
N THR A 105 6.12 16.41 11.70
CA THR A 105 6.16 17.56 11.84
C THR A 105 5.68 17.95 12.23
#